data_c805988d17111dd8550fc549b61cd59d
#
_entry.id   c805988d17111dd8550fc549b61cd59d
#
_cell.length_a   1.000
_cell.length_b   1.000
_cell.length_c   1.000
_cell.angle_alpha   90.00
_cell.angle_beta   90.00
_cell.angle_gamma   90.00
#
_symmetry.space_group_name_H-M   'P 1'
#
loop_
_entity.id
_entity.type
_entity.pdbx_description
1 polymer ?
#
loop_
_entity_poly.entity_id
_entity_poly.type
_entity_poly.pdbx_seq_one_letter_code
_entity_poly.pdbx_strand_id
1 'polypeptide(L)'
;MWKRLLYVVIAFGVATLSGMLLLPVVWYFEESSRFMESLIIVLSYFREGVFFLFYSLMVAVCLVLIYQYERKRYLQFHIERMTSLVEELHADRDSVEPSVPPEPERLMATVRAISDSAAKAEQEVLQADRLKHELVTNVAHDLRSPLTSITGYLDLIHSDRYRDEVELRHYIQVIHENATHLKGLINDIFDYTFLQNDRIALQTSEVRLDELLNQLIMQSTLRLSEVGMEARFSSSAERPIVEGDALKLVRVFENILENAIRYGRDGTYIDMFIDDTDEAVLINMTNYGEEAIPSRDIPYVFERFFRVEQSRAHYTGGSGLGLAIAKSIIDLHEGEIHVTSQPRETTFTIILPKVSPHAVHEKA
;
A
#
# COMPACT_ATOMS: atom_id res chain seq x y z
N MET A 1 34.13 3.28 -22.31
CA MET A 1 35.18 3.80 -21.41
C MET A 1 36.09 4.84 -22.09
N TRP A 2 36.67 4.55 -23.25
CA TRP A 2 37.55 5.46 -24.01
C TRP A 2 36.92 6.83 -24.39
N LYS A 3 35.63 6.87 -24.78
CA LYS A 3 34.93 8.12 -25.11
C LYS A 3 34.79 9.07 -23.92
N ARG A 4 34.58 8.55 -22.72
CA ARG A 4 34.51 9.37 -21.49
C ARG A 4 35.85 10.00 -21.15
N LEU A 5 36.94 9.24 -21.35
CA LEU A 5 38.29 9.73 -21.15
C LEU A 5 38.62 10.85 -22.13
N LEU A 6 38.22 10.73 -23.40
CA LEU A 6 38.41 11.75 -24.44
C LEU A 6 37.68 13.06 -24.07
N TYR A 7 36.46 12.99 -23.55
CA TYR A 7 35.70 14.18 -23.12
C TYR A 7 36.36 14.89 -21.94
N VAL A 8 36.90 14.15 -20.99
CA VAL A 8 37.65 14.74 -19.87
C VAL A 8 38.90 15.43 -20.36
N VAL A 9 39.64 14.84 -21.30
CA VAL A 9 40.84 15.46 -21.92
C VAL A 9 40.48 16.72 -22.70
N ILE A 10 39.35 16.73 -23.46
CA ILE A 10 38.88 17.91 -24.17
C ILE A 10 38.48 19.01 -23.19
N ALA A 11 37.75 18.67 -22.12
CA ALA A 11 37.37 19.66 -21.10
C ALA A 11 38.58 20.28 -20.40
N PHE A 12 39.58 19.45 -20.12
CA PHE A 12 40.86 19.95 -19.58
C PHE A 12 41.61 20.86 -20.56
N GLY A 13 41.64 20.48 -21.83
CA GLY A 13 42.26 21.29 -22.89
C GLY A 13 41.56 22.65 -23.08
N VAL A 14 40.23 22.69 -23.07
CA VAL A 14 39.45 23.93 -23.18
C VAL A 14 39.67 24.82 -21.96
N ALA A 15 39.71 24.24 -20.73
CA ALA A 15 39.96 25.02 -19.53
C ALA A 15 41.39 25.64 -19.49
N THR A 16 42.39 24.89 -19.95
CA THR A 16 43.78 25.42 -20.04
C THR A 16 43.89 26.52 -21.12
N LEU A 17 43.24 26.33 -22.25
CA LEU A 17 43.26 27.33 -23.34
C LEU A 17 42.56 28.62 -22.92
N SER A 18 41.41 28.53 -22.23
CA SER A 18 40.68 29.70 -21.72
C SER A 18 41.46 30.46 -20.64
N GLY A 19 42.16 29.76 -19.76
CA GLY A 19 43.07 30.37 -18.78
C GLY A 19 44.24 31.13 -19.44
N MET A 20 44.81 30.58 -20.52
CA MET A 20 45.91 31.17 -21.25
C MET A 20 45.47 32.45 -22.05
N LEU A 21 44.21 32.48 -22.53
CA LEU A 21 43.63 33.64 -23.19
C LEU A 21 43.28 34.79 -22.23
N LEU A 22 43.05 34.51 -20.96
CA LEU A 22 42.77 35.54 -19.96
C LEU A 22 44.04 36.26 -19.45
N LEU A 23 45.22 35.65 -19.52
CA LEU A 23 46.48 36.24 -19.07
C LEU A 23 46.80 37.58 -19.73
N PRO A 24 46.73 37.75 -21.09
CA PRO A 24 47.01 39.04 -21.72
C PRO A 24 45.92 40.09 -21.42
N VAL A 25 44.70 39.69 -21.17
CA VAL A 25 43.62 40.62 -20.79
C VAL A 25 43.87 41.20 -19.41
N VAL A 26 44.28 40.38 -18.46
CA VAL A 26 44.65 40.79 -17.10
C VAL A 26 45.84 41.75 -17.16
N TRP A 27 46.85 41.45 -17.99
CA TRP A 27 48.05 42.29 -18.18
C TRP A 27 47.73 43.65 -18.82
N TYR A 28 46.80 43.70 -19.77
CA TYR A 28 46.35 44.97 -20.40
C TYR A 28 45.63 45.90 -19.41
N PHE A 29 44.86 45.34 -18.44
CA PHE A 29 44.16 46.12 -17.42
C PHE A 29 45.06 46.54 -16.25
N GLU A 30 46.21 45.88 -16.01
CA GLU A 30 47.20 46.25 -15.01
C GLU A 30 47.77 47.65 -15.24
N GLU A 31 47.85 48.10 -16.50
CA GLU A 31 48.44 49.36 -16.89
C GLU A 31 47.44 50.56 -16.87
N SER A 32 46.15 50.30 -16.63
CA SER A 32 45.08 51.28 -16.92
C SER A 32 44.47 52.01 -15.72
N SER A 33 44.63 51.56 -14.45
CA SER A 33 44.13 52.33 -13.30
C SER A 33 44.69 51.86 -11.95
N ARG A 34 44.90 52.78 -10.99
CA ARG A 34 45.40 52.52 -9.63
C ARG A 34 44.47 51.59 -8.80
N PHE A 35 43.17 51.54 -9.11
CA PHE A 35 42.22 50.65 -8.49
C PHE A 35 42.47 49.21 -8.94
N MET A 36 42.75 49.00 -10.21
CA MET A 36 43.07 47.69 -10.77
C MET A 36 44.42 47.18 -10.27
N GLU A 37 45.43 48.03 -10.08
CA GLU A 37 46.71 47.68 -9.44
C GLU A 37 46.50 47.12 -8.06
N SER A 38 45.69 47.76 -7.19
CA SER A 38 45.39 47.29 -5.85
C SER A 38 44.61 45.98 -5.85
N LEU A 39 43.66 45.81 -6.77
CA LEU A 39 42.88 44.59 -6.96
C LEU A 39 43.77 43.42 -7.40
N ILE A 40 44.69 43.69 -8.33
CA ILE A 40 45.65 42.69 -8.84
C ILE A 40 46.63 42.24 -7.76
N ILE A 41 47.07 43.14 -6.86
CA ILE A 41 47.93 42.79 -5.73
C ILE A 41 47.20 41.87 -4.74
N VAL A 42 45.91 42.16 -4.43
CA VAL A 42 45.10 41.30 -3.58
C VAL A 42 44.83 39.96 -4.24
N LEU A 43 44.47 39.94 -5.54
CA LEU A 43 44.27 38.73 -6.33
C LEU A 43 45.58 37.92 -6.47
N SER A 44 46.76 38.57 -6.54
CA SER A 44 48.04 37.86 -6.62
C SER A 44 48.37 37.07 -5.34
N TYR A 45 47.92 37.57 -4.18
CA TYR A 45 48.07 36.85 -2.90
C TYR A 45 47.22 35.57 -2.85
N PHE A 46 46.07 35.57 -3.52
CA PHE A 46 45.16 34.41 -3.62
C PHE A 46 45.21 33.77 -5.02
N ARG A 47 46.20 34.09 -5.81
CA ARG A 47 46.32 33.71 -7.24
C ARG A 47 46.08 32.22 -7.44
N GLU A 48 46.74 31.37 -6.67
CA GLU A 48 46.62 29.92 -6.80
C GLU A 48 45.22 29.43 -6.43
N GLY A 49 44.59 29.99 -5.38
CA GLY A 49 43.22 29.65 -4.97
C GLY A 49 42.19 30.08 -6.00
N VAL A 50 42.32 31.32 -6.57
CA VAL A 50 41.42 31.83 -7.60
C VAL A 50 41.52 31.00 -8.89
N PHE A 51 42.73 30.68 -9.32
CA PHE A 51 42.94 29.77 -10.46
C PHE A 51 42.35 28.37 -10.23
N PHE A 52 42.53 27.83 -9.04
CA PHE A 52 41.97 26.51 -8.69
C PHE A 52 40.44 26.54 -8.70
N LEU A 53 39.84 27.59 -8.16
CA LEU A 53 38.39 27.77 -8.10
C LEU A 53 37.79 27.99 -9.50
N PHE A 54 38.43 28.82 -10.33
CA PHE A 54 38.03 29.04 -11.73
C PHE A 54 38.13 27.73 -12.53
N TYR A 55 39.21 26.99 -12.36
CA TYR A 55 39.45 25.73 -13.04
C TYR A 55 38.44 24.67 -12.64
N SER A 56 38.17 24.54 -11.35
CA SER A 56 37.18 23.60 -10.85
C SER A 56 35.76 23.94 -11.34
N LEU A 57 35.40 25.23 -11.39
CA LEU A 57 34.12 25.68 -11.93
C LEU A 57 33.99 25.35 -13.42
N MET A 58 35.04 25.63 -14.23
CA MET A 58 35.06 25.29 -15.66
C MET A 58 34.93 23.79 -15.91
N VAL A 59 35.63 22.97 -15.12
CA VAL A 59 35.51 21.52 -15.21
C VAL A 59 34.09 21.07 -14.85
N ALA A 60 33.49 21.63 -13.80
CA ALA A 60 32.13 21.32 -13.40
C ALA A 60 31.11 21.67 -14.51
N VAL A 61 31.24 22.85 -15.10
CA VAL A 61 30.38 23.28 -16.24
C VAL A 61 30.54 22.34 -17.43
N CYS A 62 31.78 21.98 -17.80
CA CYS A 62 32.03 21.02 -18.87
C CYS A 62 31.42 19.64 -18.58
N LEU A 63 31.52 19.16 -17.36
CA LEU A 63 30.93 17.87 -16.96
C LEU A 63 29.39 17.91 -17.05
N VAL A 64 28.76 19.03 -16.64
CA VAL A 64 27.30 19.22 -16.76
C VAL A 64 26.87 19.23 -18.22
N LEU A 65 27.60 19.94 -19.09
CA LEU A 65 27.31 19.99 -20.54
C LEU A 65 27.47 18.61 -21.20
N ILE A 66 28.52 17.87 -20.84
CA ILE A 66 28.75 16.50 -21.31
C ILE A 66 27.62 15.59 -20.84
N TYR A 67 27.21 15.69 -19.56
CA TYR A 67 26.10 14.92 -19.02
C TYR A 67 24.80 15.22 -19.75
N GLN A 68 24.48 16.49 -20.00
CA GLN A 68 23.29 16.88 -20.75
C GLN A 68 23.31 16.38 -22.19
N TYR A 69 24.47 16.41 -22.84
CA TYR A 69 24.66 15.90 -24.20
C TYR A 69 24.49 14.37 -24.25
N GLU A 70 25.12 13.62 -23.35
CA GLU A 70 24.95 12.16 -23.25
C GLU A 70 23.50 11.79 -22.96
N ARG A 71 22.83 12.51 -22.04
CA ARG A 71 21.41 12.30 -21.73
C ARG A 71 20.53 12.51 -22.96
N LYS A 72 20.76 13.57 -23.73
CA LYS A 72 19.99 13.87 -24.94
C LYS A 72 20.20 12.80 -26.02
N ARG A 73 21.42 12.33 -26.18
CA ARG A 73 21.79 11.27 -27.12
C ARG A 73 21.24 9.92 -26.70
N TYR A 74 21.24 9.62 -25.41
CA TYR A 74 20.63 8.40 -24.85
C TYR A 74 19.12 8.37 -25.11
N LEU A 75 18.43 9.50 -24.90
CA LEU A 75 17.00 9.63 -25.17
C LEU A 75 16.69 9.44 -26.66
N GLN A 76 17.46 10.07 -27.54
CA GLN A 76 17.30 9.91 -29.00
C GLN A 76 17.50 8.45 -29.43
N PHE A 77 18.53 7.80 -28.93
CA PHE A 77 18.78 6.37 -29.22
C PHE A 77 17.64 5.47 -28.78
N HIS A 78 17.05 5.73 -27.61
CA HIS A 78 15.90 4.93 -27.13
C HIS A 78 14.62 5.22 -27.92
N ILE A 79 14.40 6.45 -28.34
CA ILE A 79 13.27 6.81 -29.20
C ILE A 79 13.43 6.14 -30.57
N GLU A 80 14.60 6.20 -31.21
CA GLU A 80 14.87 5.52 -32.48
C GLU A 80 14.73 4.00 -32.36
N ARG A 81 15.16 3.40 -31.24
CA ARG A 81 15.03 1.98 -30.99
C ARG A 81 13.57 1.57 -30.73
N MET A 82 12.80 2.42 -30.04
CA MET A 82 11.35 2.20 -29.88
C MET A 82 10.61 2.31 -31.22
N THR A 83 10.99 3.27 -32.06
CA THR A 83 10.41 3.40 -33.40
C THR A 83 10.72 2.18 -34.26
N SER A 84 11.98 1.68 -34.23
CA SER A 84 12.35 0.48 -34.99
C SER A 84 11.70 -0.78 -34.46
N LEU A 85 11.49 -0.93 -33.15
CA LEU A 85 10.74 -2.05 -32.57
C LEU A 85 9.25 -2.03 -32.95
N VAL A 86 8.66 -0.84 -33.04
CA VAL A 86 7.28 -0.65 -33.52
C VAL A 86 7.19 -0.97 -35.02
N GLU A 87 8.21 -0.62 -35.81
CA GLU A 87 8.30 -0.99 -37.24
C GLU A 87 8.53 -2.49 -37.44
N GLU A 88 9.35 -3.14 -36.61
CA GLU A 88 9.63 -4.57 -36.64
C GLU A 88 8.39 -5.42 -36.24
N LEU A 89 7.60 -4.96 -35.26
CA LEU A 89 6.30 -5.54 -34.88
C LEU A 89 5.24 -5.37 -36.00
N HIS A 90 5.41 -4.41 -36.90
CA HIS A 90 4.57 -4.23 -38.07
C HIS A 90 5.01 -5.13 -39.24
N ALA A 91 6.32 -5.41 -39.38
CA ALA A 91 6.87 -6.24 -40.47
C ALA A 91 6.53 -7.74 -40.36
N ASP A 92 6.33 -8.27 -39.15
CA ASP A 92 5.98 -9.67 -38.91
C ASP A 92 4.48 -9.98 -39.16
N ARG A 93 3.69 -8.96 -39.56
CA ARG A 93 2.28 -9.09 -39.96
C ARG A 93 2.04 -9.15 -41.45
N ASP A 94 3.08 -9.14 -42.29
CA ASP A 94 3.00 -9.10 -43.74
C ASP A 94 2.89 -10.51 -44.37
N SER A 95 1.85 -11.23 -43.98
CA SER A 95 1.33 -12.30 -44.87
C SER A 95 -0.10 -12.04 -45.36
N VAL A 96 -0.57 -10.79 -45.32
CA VAL A 96 -1.85 -10.38 -45.93
C VAL A 96 -1.65 -9.07 -46.71
N GLU A 97 -2.06 -9.13 -47.99
CA GLU A 97 -1.92 -8.14 -49.07
C GLU A 97 -1.92 -6.67 -48.67
N PRO A 98 -1.00 -5.83 -49.24
CA PRO A 98 -0.94 -4.42 -48.98
C PRO A 98 -1.84 -3.63 -49.92
N SER A 99 -2.97 -3.17 -49.47
CA SER A 99 -3.79 -2.20 -50.22
C SER A 99 -4.46 -1.12 -49.34
N VAL A 100 -3.72 -0.58 -48.35
CA VAL A 100 -4.18 0.65 -47.69
C VAL A 100 -2.94 1.47 -47.29
N PRO A 101 -2.84 2.75 -47.67
CA PRO A 101 -1.75 3.60 -47.23
C PRO A 101 -1.75 3.73 -45.69
N PRO A 102 -0.59 3.95 -45.05
CA PRO A 102 -0.52 4.11 -43.59
C PRO A 102 -1.31 5.36 -43.19
N GLU A 103 -2.54 5.17 -42.83
CA GLU A 103 -3.45 6.26 -42.51
C GLU A 103 -3.00 6.96 -41.24
N PRO A 104 -2.95 8.30 -41.25
CA PRO A 104 -2.72 9.11 -40.04
C PRO A 104 -3.70 8.75 -38.89
N GLU A 105 -4.85 8.16 -39.22
CA GLU A 105 -5.83 7.66 -38.26
C GLU A 105 -5.31 6.53 -37.37
N ARG A 106 -4.53 5.58 -37.91
CA ARG A 106 -3.94 4.49 -37.12
C ARG A 106 -2.87 5.03 -36.15
N LEU A 107 -2.04 5.95 -36.58
CA LEU A 107 -1.06 6.61 -35.74
C LEU A 107 -1.76 7.39 -34.61
N MET A 108 -2.81 8.15 -34.97
CA MET A 108 -3.63 8.89 -34.00
C MET A 108 -4.36 7.97 -33.02
N ALA A 109 -4.86 6.81 -33.45
CA ALA A 109 -5.46 5.81 -32.56
C ALA A 109 -4.45 5.23 -31.57
N THR A 110 -3.22 4.92 -32.04
CA THR A 110 -2.15 4.41 -31.19
C THR A 110 -1.67 5.48 -30.18
N VAL A 111 -1.50 6.73 -30.63
CA VAL A 111 -1.14 7.85 -29.75
C VAL A 111 -2.24 8.10 -28.71
N ARG A 112 -3.51 8.03 -29.11
CA ARG A 112 -4.63 8.13 -28.16
C ARG A 112 -4.61 6.99 -27.14
N ALA A 113 -4.44 5.74 -27.59
CA ALA A 113 -4.38 4.59 -26.71
C ALA A 113 -3.22 4.68 -25.70
N ILE A 114 -2.05 5.16 -26.14
CA ILE A 114 -0.90 5.43 -25.23
C ILE A 114 -1.22 6.57 -24.29
N SER A 115 -1.81 7.67 -24.77
CA SER A 115 -2.22 8.80 -23.94
C SER A 115 -3.26 8.39 -22.89
N ASP A 116 -4.26 7.61 -23.29
CA ASP A 116 -5.31 7.11 -22.39
C ASP A 116 -4.73 6.15 -21.34
N SER A 117 -3.81 5.26 -21.76
CA SER A 117 -3.13 4.36 -20.82
C SER A 117 -2.21 5.12 -19.84
N ALA A 118 -1.52 6.16 -20.31
CA ALA A 118 -0.70 7.03 -19.46
C ALA A 118 -1.55 7.83 -18.47
N ALA A 119 -2.67 8.41 -18.94
CA ALA A 119 -3.61 9.12 -18.08
C ALA A 119 -4.24 8.18 -17.03
N LYS A 120 -4.55 6.95 -17.41
CA LYS A 120 -5.06 5.93 -16.50
C LYS A 120 -4.04 5.54 -15.43
N ALA A 121 -2.78 5.31 -15.84
CA ALA A 121 -1.69 5.03 -14.91
C ALA A 121 -1.42 6.21 -13.95
N GLU A 122 -1.48 7.46 -14.45
CA GLU A 122 -1.36 8.64 -13.61
C GLU A 122 -2.51 8.74 -12.60
N GLN A 123 -3.74 8.46 -13.03
CA GLN A 123 -4.90 8.42 -12.14
C GLN A 123 -4.75 7.34 -11.05
N GLU A 124 -4.28 6.15 -11.41
CA GLU A 124 -4.02 5.06 -10.47
C GLU A 124 -2.97 5.46 -9.42
N VAL A 125 -1.87 6.11 -9.85
CA VAL A 125 -0.83 6.62 -8.93
C VAL A 125 -1.39 7.69 -8.00
N LEU A 126 -2.15 8.66 -8.52
CA LEU A 126 -2.77 9.71 -7.70
C LEU A 126 -3.80 9.13 -6.72
N GLN A 127 -4.55 8.12 -7.14
CA GLN A 127 -5.50 7.44 -6.26
C GLN A 127 -4.79 6.66 -5.16
N ALA A 128 -3.70 5.95 -5.49
CA ALA A 128 -2.88 5.25 -4.52
C ALA A 128 -2.25 6.21 -3.49
N ASP A 129 -1.78 7.38 -3.93
CA ASP A 129 -1.21 8.40 -3.04
C ASP A 129 -2.27 9.00 -2.11
N ARG A 130 -3.47 9.31 -2.62
CA ARG A 130 -4.61 9.75 -1.78
C ARG A 130 -4.98 8.71 -0.73
N LEU A 131 -5.11 7.45 -1.13
CA LEU A 131 -5.42 6.35 -0.21
C LEU A 131 -4.35 6.19 0.88
N LYS A 132 -3.07 6.39 0.53
CA LYS A 132 -1.97 6.39 1.50
C LYS A 132 -2.08 7.55 2.50
N HIS A 133 -2.41 8.75 2.04
CA HIS A 133 -2.63 9.91 2.91
C HIS A 133 -3.84 9.75 3.83
N GLU A 134 -4.94 9.23 3.31
CA GLU A 134 -6.13 8.91 4.12
C GLU A 134 -5.81 7.85 5.17
N LEU A 135 -5.05 6.81 4.82
CA LEU A 135 -4.57 5.80 5.76
C LEU A 135 -3.82 6.44 6.92
N VAL A 136 -2.78 7.25 6.63
CA VAL A 136 -1.97 7.88 7.67
C VAL A 136 -2.81 8.78 8.58
N THR A 137 -3.75 9.55 7.99
CA THR A 137 -4.60 10.48 8.73
C THR A 137 -5.58 9.74 9.64
N ASN A 138 -6.26 8.71 9.13
CA ASN A 138 -7.24 7.94 9.88
C ASN A 138 -6.57 7.13 11.00
N VAL A 139 -5.45 6.48 10.68
CA VAL A 139 -4.63 5.76 11.67
C VAL A 139 -4.17 6.70 12.79
N ALA A 140 -3.63 7.87 12.46
CA ALA A 140 -3.16 8.83 13.46
C ALA A 140 -4.30 9.31 14.37
N HIS A 141 -5.49 9.51 13.81
CA HIS A 141 -6.68 9.88 14.57
C HIS A 141 -7.11 8.75 15.52
N ASP A 142 -7.22 7.52 15.03
CA ASP A 142 -7.71 6.37 15.79
C ASP A 142 -6.70 5.88 16.85
N LEU A 143 -5.41 6.11 16.65
CA LEU A 143 -4.37 5.90 17.68
C LEU A 143 -4.39 6.99 18.77
N ARG A 144 -4.67 8.25 18.40
CA ARG A 144 -4.64 9.38 19.33
C ARG A 144 -5.70 9.27 20.42
N SER A 145 -6.91 8.84 20.08
CA SER A 145 -8.04 8.75 21.02
C SER A 145 -7.76 7.81 22.19
N PRO A 146 -7.45 6.51 21.99
CA PRO A 146 -7.13 5.60 23.09
C PRO A 146 -5.88 6.02 23.87
N LEU A 147 -4.86 6.57 23.19
CA LEU A 147 -3.66 7.06 23.84
C LEU A 147 -3.94 8.23 24.79
N THR A 148 -4.79 9.17 24.37
CA THR A 148 -5.23 10.29 25.21
C THR A 148 -6.01 9.80 26.43
N SER A 149 -6.88 8.78 26.25
CA SER A 149 -7.61 8.16 27.36
C SER A 149 -6.66 7.49 28.35
N ILE A 150 -5.72 6.67 27.86
CA ILE A 150 -4.71 6.00 28.69
C ILE A 150 -3.92 7.04 29.50
N THR A 151 -3.37 8.07 28.84
CA THR A 151 -2.57 9.09 29.51
C THR A 151 -3.39 9.88 30.52
N GLY A 152 -4.64 10.23 30.19
CA GLY A 152 -5.52 10.97 31.09
C GLY A 152 -5.85 10.19 32.37
N TYR A 153 -6.16 8.89 32.30
CA TYR A 153 -6.43 8.05 33.46
C TYR A 153 -5.15 7.76 34.26
N LEU A 154 -3.99 7.61 33.59
CA LEU A 154 -2.71 7.50 34.28
C LEU A 154 -2.36 8.77 35.05
N ASP A 155 -2.64 9.96 34.50
CA ASP A 155 -2.43 11.25 35.19
C ASP A 155 -3.33 11.41 36.42
N LEU A 156 -4.59 10.92 36.33
CA LEU A 156 -5.50 10.87 37.49
C LEU A 156 -4.97 9.95 38.59
N ILE A 157 -4.47 8.77 38.22
CA ILE A 157 -3.88 7.81 39.18
C ILE A 157 -2.59 8.41 39.78
N HIS A 158 -1.71 8.97 38.94
CA HIS A 158 -0.44 9.54 39.37
C HIS A 158 -0.61 10.74 40.32
N SER A 159 -1.70 11.48 40.18
CA SER A 159 -2.03 12.64 41.00
C SER A 159 -2.92 12.30 42.19
N ASP A 160 -3.12 11.00 42.51
CA ASP A 160 -4.00 10.50 43.58
C ASP A 160 -5.44 11.07 43.50
N ARG A 161 -5.93 11.31 42.27
CA ARG A 161 -7.26 11.85 42.03
C ARG A 161 -8.29 10.76 41.80
N TYR A 162 -8.42 9.86 42.77
CA TYR A 162 -9.47 8.84 42.82
C TYR A 162 -10.04 8.82 44.24
N ARG A 163 -11.32 8.49 44.37
CA ARG A 163 -12.05 8.54 45.65
C ARG A 163 -11.78 7.33 46.53
N ASP A 164 -11.70 6.15 45.86
CA ASP A 164 -11.58 4.85 46.53
C ASP A 164 -10.92 3.82 45.61
N GLU A 165 -10.72 2.62 46.13
CA GLU A 165 -10.15 1.50 45.38
C GLU A 165 -11.02 1.07 44.20
N VAL A 166 -12.33 1.25 44.26
CA VAL A 166 -13.27 0.87 43.20
C VAL A 166 -13.03 1.79 41.99
N GLU A 167 -12.92 3.08 42.23
CA GLU A 167 -12.62 4.06 41.18
C GLU A 167 -11.22 3.84 40.57
N LEU A 168 -10.22 3.53 41.40
CA LEU A 168 -8.87 3.18 40.94
C LEU A 168 -8.91 1.94 40.03
N ARG A 169 -9.63 0.89 40.42
CA ARG A 169 -9.80 -0.33 39.60
C ARG A 169 -10.52 -0.02 38.28
N HIS A 170 -11.51 0.85 38.32
CA HIS A 170 -12.19 1.30 37.11
C HIS A 170 -11.22 2.03 36.14
N TYR A 171 -10.36 2.93 36.66
CA TYR A 171 -9.35 3.59 35.81
C TYR A 171 -8.37 2.61 35.20
N ILE A 172 -7.89 1.64 35.98
CA ILE A 172 -7.00 0.58 35.50
C ILE A 172 -7.70 -0.25 34.39
N GLN A 173 -8.97 -0.57 34.58
CA GLN A 173 -9.76 -1.30 33.59
C GLN A 173 -9.88 -0.50 32.27
N VAL A 174 -10.20 0.77 32.33
CA VAL A 174 -10.29 1.63 31.15
C VAL A 174 -8.93 1.74 30.43
N ILE A 175 -7.84 1.85 31.18
CA ILE A 175 -6.48 1.83 30.63
C ILE A 175 -6.21 0.50 29.90
N HIS A 176 -6.54 -0.62 30.52
CA HIS A 176 -6.32 -1.94 29.95
C HIS A 176 -7.11 -2.17 28.67
N GLU A 177 -8.39 -1.77 28.65
CA GLU A 177 -9.25 -1.85 27.47
C GLU A 177 -8.71 -1.00 26.32
N ASN A 178 -8.32 0.26 26.59
CA ASN A 178 -7.75 1.13 25.57
C ASN A 178 -6.38 0.64 25.06
N ALA A 179 -5.54 0.08 25.93
CA ALA A 179 -4.26 -0.50 25.53
C ALA A 179 -4.44 -1.76 24.66
N THR A 180 -5.42 -2.59 24.99
CA THR A 180 -5.78 -3.78 24.21
C THR A 180 -6.33 -3.38 22.84
N HIS A 181 -7.20 -2.36 22.81
CA HIS A 181 -7.71 -1.80 21.55
C HIS A 181 -6.59 -1.22 20.69
N LEU A 182 -5.66 -0.45 21.26
CA LEU A 182 -4.50 0.10 20.57
C LEU A 182 -3.62 -0.99 19.96
N LYS A 183 -3.37 -2.08 20.71
CA LYS A 183 -2.66 -3.26 20.20
C LYS A 183 -3.36 -3.88 18.98
N GLY A 184 -4.69 -4.00 19.02
CA GLY A 184 -5.50 -4.47 17.89
C GLY A 184 -5.34 -3.59 16.66
N LEU A 185 -5.45 -2.26 16.81
CA LEU A 185 -5.25 -1.29 15.72
C LEU A 185 -3.86 -1.41 15.08
N ILE A 186 -2.81 -1.54 15.89
CA ILE A 186 -1.45 -1.71 15.41
C ILE A 186 -1.33 -3.00 14.59
N ASN A 187 -1.87 -4.11 15.08
CA ASN A 187 -1.86 -5.39 14.35
C ASN A 187 -2.64 -5.29 13.03
N ASP A 188 -3.81 -4.63 13.01
CA ASP A 188 -4.58 -4.41 11.78
C ASP A 188 -3.76 -3.63 10.74
N ILE A 189 -3.02 -2.60 11.17
CA ILE A 189 -2.18 -1.80 10.29
C ILE A 189 -1.03 -2.65 9.73
N PHE A 190 -0.39 -3.47 10.57
CA PHE A 190 0.67 -4.39 10.12
C PHE A 190 0.14 -5.42 9.13
N ASP A 191 -0.99 -6.08 9.44
CA ASP A 191 -1.62 -7.04 8.54
C ASP A 191 -1.95 -6.37 7.21
N TYR A 192 -2.56 -5.17 7.27
CA TYR A 192 -2.92 -4.43 6.09
C TYR A 192 -1.71 -4.03 5.22
N THR A 193 -0.67 -3.44 5.83
CA THR A 193 0.54 -3.03 5.11
C THR A 193 1.31 -4.23 4.55
N PHE A 194 1.28 -5.34 5.26
CA PHE A 194 1.88 -6.58 4.81
C PHE A 194 1.14 -7.11 3.58
N LEU A 195 -0.19 -7.19 3.60
CA LEU A 195 -1.03 -7.69 2.50
C LEU A 195 -0.98 -6.82 1.22
N GLN A 196 -0.49 -5.59 1.31
CA GLN A 196 -0.30 -4.70 0.14
C GLN A 196 0.98 -5.00 -0.67
N ASN A 197 1.84 -5.90 -0.18
CA ASN A 197 3.04 -6.29 -0.91
C ASN A 197 2.72 -7.42 -1.91
N ASP A 198 2.79 -7.14 -3.20
CA ASP A 198 2.57 -8.09 -4.31
C ASP A 198 3.50 -9.34 -4.30
N ARG A 199 4.42 -9.44 -3.33
CA ARG A 199 5.40 -10.53 -3.20
C ARG A 199 5.12 -11.50 -2.07
N ILE A 200 3.91 -11.46 -1.50
CA ILE A 200 3.59 -12.37 -0.40
C ILE A 200 3.31 -13.75 -0.96
N ALA A 201 4.18 -14.69 -0.65
CA ALA A 201 3.89 -16.11 -0.83
C ALA A 201 3.10 -16.58 0.41
N LEU A 202 1.86 -17.03 0.20
CA LEU A 202 1.10 -17.73 1.23
C LEU A 202 1.83 -19.01 1.64
N GLN A 203 1.82 -19.33 2.92
CA GLN A 203 2.27 -20.63 3.41
C GLN A 203 1.09 -21.60 3.32
N THR A 204 0.80 -22.04 2.09
CA THR A 204 -0.35 -22.91 1.85
C THR A 204 -0.13 -24.34 2.36
N SER A 205 -1.15 -24.89 2.95
CA SER A 205 -1.26 -26.26 3.40
C SER A 205 -2.73 -26.72 3.31
N GLU A 206 -2.99 -28.01 3.45
CA GLU A 206 -4.36 -28.50 3.62
C GLU A 206 -4.93 -28.00 4.95
N VAL A 207 -6.03 -27.23 4.89
CA VAL A 207 -6.71 -26.66 6.04
C VAL A 207 -8.10 -27.28 6.17
N ARG A 208 -8.39 -27.88 7.32
CA ARG A 208 -9.71 -28.37 7.69
C ARG A 208 -10.52 -27.24 8.31
N LEU A 209 -11.46 -26.71 7.57
CA LEU A 209 -12.24 -25.55 7.99
C LEU A 209 -13.18 -25.85 9.16
N ASP A 210 -13.69 -27.09 9.28
CA ASP A 210 -14.49 -27.54 10.41
C ASP A 210 -13.70 -27.50 11.73
N GLU A 211 -12.46 -27.99 11.72
CA GLU A 211 -11.57 -27.95 12.89
C GLU A 211 -11.18 -26.51 13.25
N LEU A 212 -10.84 -25.71 12.24
CA LEU A 212 -10.44 -24.31 12.41
C LEU A 212 -11.58 -23.48 13.04
N LEU A 213 -12.81 -23.59 12.53
CA LEU A 213 -13.96 -22.85 13.07
C LEU A 213 -14.34 -23.32 14.46
N ASN A 214 -14.31 -24.63 14.73
CA ASN A 214 -14.54 -25.15 16.08
C ASN A 214 -13.49 -24.61 17.07
N GLN A 215 -12.21 -24.56 16.69
CA GLN A 215 -11.16 -24.01 17.54
C GLN A 215 -11.38 -22.52 17.81
N LEU A 216 -11.77 -21.73 16.79
CA LEU A 216 -12.10 -20.32 16.92
C LEU A 216 -13.25 -20.11 17.91
N ILE A 217 -14.33 -20.90 17.80
CA ILE A 217 -15.47 -20.85 18.72
C ILE A 217 -15.03 -21.11 20.14
N MET A 218 -14.25 -22.18 20.36
CA MET A 218 -13.72 -22.51 21.68
C MET A 218 -12.89 -21.38 22.30
N GLN A 219 -12.02 -20.77 21.52
CA GLN A 219 -11.21 -19.63 21.98
C GLN A 219 -12.05 -18.38 22.28
N SER A 220 -13.17 -18.21 21.58
CA SER A 220 -14.04 -17.04 21.71
C SER A 220 -15.17 -17.22 22.75
N THR A 221 -15.34 -18.40 23.31
CA THR A 221 -16.48 -18.74 24.20
C THR A 221 -16.61 -17.79 25.39
N LEU A 222 -15.50 -17.46 26.06
CA LEU A 222 -15.51 -16.55 27.20
C LEU A 222 -15.97 -15.15 26.77
N ARG A 223 -15.41 -14.64 25.71
CA ARG A 223 -15.72 -13.32 25.16
C ARG A 223 -17.17 -13.20 24.68
N LEU A 224 -17.70 -14.26 24.06
CA LEU A 224 -19.10 -14.34 23.67
C LEU A 224 -20.02 -14.36 24.89
N SER A 225 -19.69 -15.12 25.91
CA SER A 225 -20.49 -15.20 27.16
C SER A 225 -20.53 -13.85 27.89
N GLU A 226 -19.45 -13.07 27.89
CA GLU A 226 -19.39 -11.74 28.50
C GLU A 226 -20.38 -10.73 27.84
N VAL A 227 -20.70 -10.93 26.56
CA VAL A 227 -21.66 -10.11 25.82
C VAL A 227 -23.04 -10.77 25.69
N GLY A 228 -23.25 -11.93 26.31
CA GLY A 228 -24.52 -12.67 26.31
C GLY A 228 -24.82 -13.37 24.98
N MET A 229 -23.80 -13.68 24.19
CA MET A 229 -23.93 -14.34 22.88
C MET A 229 -23.38 -15.77 22.92
N GLU A 230 -23.84 -16.60 22.00
CA GLU A 230 -23.39 -17.98 21.80
C GLU A 230 -23.14 -18.24 20.32
N ALA A 231 -22.01 -18.89 19.99
CA ALA A 231 -21.72 -19.32 18.63
C ALA A 231 -22.20 -20.76 18.43
N ARG A 232 -22.93 -21.01 17.34
CA ARG A 232 -23.42 -22.33 16.96
C ARG A 232 -22.76 -22.72 15.63
N PHE A 233 -22.24 -23.93 15.57
CA PHE A 233 -21.58 -24.45 14.37
C PHE A 233 -22.37 -25.66 13.84
N SER A 234 -22.52 -25.70 12.52
CA SER A 234 -23.04 -26.85 11.79
C SER A 234 -22.38 -27.00 10.44
N SER A 235 -22.33 -28.18 9.88
CA SER A 235 -21.74 -28.48 8.58
C SER A 235 -22.56 -29.52 7.84
N SER A 236 -22.82 -29.29 6.55
CA SER A 236 -23.35 -30.31 5.64
C SER A 236 -22.21 -30.97 4.85
N ALA A 237 -21.03 -30.35 4.79
CA ALA A 237 -19.86 -30.85 4.09
C ALA A 237 -19.21 -32.02 4.84
N GLU A 238 -18.93 -33.14 4.13
CA GLU A 238 -18.23 -34.28 4.70
C GLU A 238 -16.76 -34.01 5.00
N ARG A 239 -16.09 -33.27 4.13
CA ARG A 239 -14.67 -32.92 4.23
C ARG A 239 -14.43 -31.50 3.68
N PRO A 240 -14.64 -30.47 4.50
CA PRO A 240 -14.41 -29.08 4.09
C PRO A 240 -12.91 -28.76 4.15
N ILE A 241 -12.13 -29.29 3.19
CA ILE A 241 -10.69 -29.08 3.09
C ILE A 241 -10.40 -28.12 1.95
N VAL A 242 -9.60 -27.10 2.24
CA VAL A 242 -9.10 -26.13 1.26
C VAL A 242 -7.58 -26.06 1.31
N GLU A 243 -6.93 -25.66 0.21
CA GLU A 243 -5.51 -25.32 0.23
C GLU A 243 -5.39 -23.85 0.61
N GLY A 244 -4.71 -23.55 1.73
CA GLY A 244 -4.61 -22.20 2.21
C GLY A 244 -3.61 -21.99 3.35
N ASP A 245 -3.40 -20.74 3.70
CA ASP A 245 -2.63 -20.34 4.88
C ASP A 245 -3.56 -20.30 6.10
N ALA A 246 -3.43 -21.32 6.96
CA ALA A 246 -4.31 -21.48 8.13
C ALA A 246 -4.32 -20.24 9.04
N LEU A 247 -3.17 -19.60 9.26
CA LEU A 247 -3.08 -18.40 10.12
C LEU A 247 -3.83 -17.21 9.51
N LYS A 248 -3.72 -17.05 8.19
CA LYS A 248 -4.44 -15.99 7.47
C LYS A 248 -5.95 -16.26 7.43
N LEU A 249 -6.36 -17.51 7.23
CA LEU A 249 -7.78 -17.89 7.28
C LEU A 249 -8.38 -17.69 8.67
N VAL A 250 -7.66 -18.05 9.76
CA VAL A 250 -8.08 -17.72 11.14
C VAL A 250 -8.36 -16.23 11.26
N ARG A 251 -7.46 -15.38 10.74
CA ARG A 251 -7.61 -13.91 10.79
C ARG A 251 -8.87 -13.42 10.07
N VAL A 252 -9.24 -14.04 8.95
CA VAL A 252 -10.51 -13.74 8.25
C VAL A 252 -11.69 -13.99 9.16
N PHE A 253 -11.77 -15.19 9.74
CA PHE A 253 -12.90 -15.57 10.58
C PHE A 253 -12.95 -14.79 11.89
N GLU A 254 -11.80 -14.46 12.49
CA GLU A 254 -11.72 -13.55 13.64
C GLU A 254 -12.29 -12.16 13.31
N ASN A 255 -11.93 -11.58 12.18
CA ASN A 255 -12.42 -10.26 11.77
C ASN A 255 -13.95 -10.27 11.58
N ILE A 256 -14.50 -11.33 10.98
CA ILE A 256 -15.94 -11.46 10.79
C ILE A 256 -16.65 -11.74 12.14
N LEU A 257 -16.08 -12.58 12.99
CA LEU A 257 -16.61 -12.87 14.32
C LEU A 257 -16.63 -11.60 15.20
N GLU A 258 -15.55 -10.82 15.18
CA GLU A 258 -15.51 -9.51 15.88
C GLU A 258 -16.58 -8.55 15.40
N ASN A 259 -16.79 -8.54 14.07
CA ASN A 259 -17.87 -7.75 13.48
C ASN A 259 -19.23 -8.23 13.93
N ALA A 260 -19.47 -9.54 13.94
CA ALA A 260 -20.70 -10.16 14.42
C ALA A 260 -20.97 -9.87 15.91
N ILE A 261 -19.96 -9.94 16.78
CA ILE A 261 -20.07 -9.58 18.20
C ILE A 261 -20.41 -8.10 18.36
N ARG A 262 -19.82 -7.23 17.56
CA ARG A 262 -19.99 -5.77 17.66
C ARG A 262 -21.37 -5.31 17.24
N TYR A 263 -21.85 -5.82 16.12
CA TYR A 263 -23.10 -5.37 15.49
C TYR A 263 -24.29 -6.31 15.73
N GLY A 264 -24.02 -7.51 16.26
CA GLY A 264 -25.04 -8.49 16.58
C GLY A 264 -25.43 -8.54 18.07
N ARG A 265 -25.07 -7.51 18.88
CA ARG A 265 -25.28 -7.52 20.35
C ARG A 265 -26.73 -7.70 20.80
N ASP A 266 -27.68 -7.29 19.96
CA ASP A 266 -29.12 -7.45 20.23
C ASP A 266 -29.60 -8.89 19.94
N GLY A 267 -28.79 -9.69 19.26
CA GLY A 267 -29.03 -11.10 19.00
C GLY A 267 -28.34 -12.00 20.02
N THR A 268 -28.86 -13.21 20.21
CA THR A 268 -28.31 -14.20 21.16
C THR A 268 -27.29 -15.10 20.49
N TYR A 269 -27.37 -15.28 19.18
CA TYR A 269 -26.60 -16.30 18.47
C TYR A 269 -25.78 -15.75 17.34
N ILE A 270 -24.64 -16.42 17.08
CA ILE A 270 -23.87 -16.31 15.85
C ILE A 270 -23.84 -17.69 15.24
N ASP A 271 -24.42 -17.85 14.06
CA ASP A 271 -24.46 -19.12 13.35
C ASP A 271 -23.30 -19.21 12.35
N MET A 272 -22.55 -20.29 12.42
CA MET A 272 -21.50 -20.64 11.46
C MET A 272 -21.90 -21.92 10.76
N PHE A 273 -22.04 -21.86 9.45
CA PHE A 273 -22.47 -22.99 8.65
C PHE A 273 -21.49 -23.23 7.50
N ILE A 274 -21.01 -24.47 7.39
CA ILE A 274 -20.20 -24.89 6.23
C ILE A 274 -21.07 -25.74 5.31
N ASP A 275 -21.08 -25.38 4.04
CA ASP A 275 -21.61 -26.17 2.96
C ASP A 275 -20.52 -26.38 1.90
N ASP A 276 -20.71 -27.31 0.98
CA ASP A 276 -19.76 -27.51 -0.08
C ASP A 276 -20.45 -27.85 -1.41
N THR A 277 -19.78 -27.43 -2.48
CA THR A 277 -20.10 -27.83 -3.85
C THR A 277 -18.98 -28.73 -4.37
N ASP A 278 -19.08 -29.16 -5.63
CA ASP A 278 -18.02 -29.96 -6.27
C ASP A 278 -16.70 -29.14 -6.39
N GLU A 279 -16.79 -27.83 -6.51
CA GLU A 279 -15.65 -26.94 -6.82
C GLU A 279 -15.20 -26.06 -5.64
N ALA A 280 -16.08 -25.80 -4.69
CA ALA A 280 -15.82 -24.82 -3.62
C ALA A 280 -16.42 -25.23 -2.28
N VAL A 281 -15.85 -24.71 -1.20
CA VAL A 281 -16.42 -24.73 0.16
C VAL A 281 -17.01 -23.37 0.46
N LEU A 282 -18.25 -23.36 0.94
CA LEU A 282 -19.00 -22.15 1.33
C LEU A 282 -19.07 -22.08 2.83
N ILE A 283 -18.69 -20.95 3.39
CA ILE A 283 -18.78 -20.69 4.83
C ILE A 283 -19.69 -19.49 5.04
N ASN A 284 -20.81 -19.70 5.73
CA ASN A 284 -21.75 -18.67 6.12
C ASN A 284 -21.58 -18.34 7.59
N MET A 285 -21.37 -17.07 7.91
CA MET A 285 -21.32 -16.55 9.27
C MET A 285 -22.46 -15.52 9.42
N THR A 286 -23.46 -15.87 10.21
CA THR A 286 -24.70 -15.09 10.37
C THR A 286 -24.81 -14.55 11.80
N ASN A 287 -25.04 -13.26 11.93
CA ASN A 287 -25.41 -12.63 13.19
C ASN A 287 -26.80 -11.99 13.13
N TYR A 288 -27.44 -11.91 14.26
CA TYR A 288 -28.83 -11.49 14.41
C TYR A 288 -28.91 -10.17 15.19
N GLY A 289 -28.56 -9.06 14.53
CA GLY A 289 -28.70 -7.71 15.09
C GLY A 289 -29.99 -7.03 14.61
N GLU A 290 -30.52 -6.07 15.36
CA GLU A 290 -31.74 -5.35 14.98
C GLU A 290 -31.57 -4.49 13.72
N GLU A 291 -30.39 -3.89 13.54
CA GLU A 291 -30.10 -2.98 12.44
C GLU A 291 -29.49 -3.72 11.24
N ALA A 292 -30.10 -3.53 10.06
CA ALA A 292 -29.53 -3.99 8.81
C ALA A 292 -28.48 -2.98 8.30
N ILE A 293 -27.49 -3.50 7.57
CA ILE A 293 -26.59 -2.64 6.78
C ILE A 293 -27.43 -2.00 5.66
N PRO A 294 -27.48 -0.67 5.55
CA PRO A 294 -28.23 -0.02 4.47
C PRO A 294 -27.77 -0.53 3.10
N SER A 295 -28.71 -0.80 2.19
CA SER A 295 -28.39 -1.36 0.86
C SER A 295 -27.39 -0.51 0.07
N ARG A 296 -27.39 0.82 0.29
CA ARG A 296 -26.42 1.75 -0.32
C ARG A 296 -24.98 1.53 0.19
N ASP A 297 -24.82 0.98 1.40
CA ASP A 297 -23.55 0.83 2.10
C ASP A 297 -22.94 -0.56 1.87
N ILE A 298 -23.75 -1.57 1.49
CA ILE A 298 -23.32 -2.95 1.21
C ILE A 298 -22.13 -3.03 0.24
N PRO A 299 -22.08 -2.31 -0.89
CA PRO A 299 -20.94 -2.36 -1.80
C PRO A 299 -19.62 -1.87 -1.20
N TYR A 300 -19.68 -1.10 -0.12
CA TYR A 300 -18.54 -0.43 0.49
C TYR A 300 -18.07 -1.07 1.81
N VAL A 301 -18.74 -2.10 2.33
CA VAL A 301 -18.41 -2.68 3.65
C VAL A 301 -17.01 -3.31 3.70
N PHE A 302 -16.47 -3.72 2.54
CA PHE A 302 -15.11 -4.24 2.40
C PHE A 302 -14.08 -3.16 2.04
N GLU A 303 -14.52 -1.94 1.84
CA GLU A 303 -13.62 -0.80 1.63
C GLU A 303 -12.90 -0.42 2.94
N ARG A 304 -11.70 0.10 2.78
CA ARG A 304 -10.82 0.49 3.90
C ARG A 304 -11.42 1.65 4.66
N PHE A 305 -11.36 1.58 5.99
CA PHE A 305 -11.89 2.63 6.89
C PHE A 305 -13.38 2.91 6.73
N PHE A 306 -14.07 2.09 5.94
CA PHE A 306 -15.51 2.24 5.78
C PHE A 306 -16.21 1.86 7.08
N ARG A 307 -17.17 2.69 7.48
CA ARG A 307 -18.04 2.48 8.63
C ARG A 307 -19.40 3.07 8.31
N VAL A 308 -20.46 2.32 8.60
CA VAL A 308 -21.84 2.80 8.46
C VAL A 308 -22.05 4.03 9.35
N GLU A 309 -22.68 5.10 8.85
CA GLU A 309 -22.82 6.38 9.57
C GLU A 309 -23.48 6.26 10.93
N GLN A 310 -24.46 5.37 11.09
CA GLN A 310 -25.12 5.10 12.38
C GLN A 310 -24.17 4.55 13.44
N SER A 311 -23.16 3.77 13.05
CA SER A 311 -22.15 3.25 13.97
C SER A 311 -21.12 4.29 14.41
N ARG A 312 -21.04 5.44 13.71
CA ARG A 312 -20.17 6.56 14.12
C ARG A 312 -20.72 7.31 15.34
N ALA A 313 -22.04 7.35 15.51
CA ALA A 313 -22.70 8.04 16.62
C ALA A 313 -22.49 7.33 17.97
N HIS A 314 -22.33 6.02 17.96
CA HIS A 314 -21.94 5.23 19.11
C HIS A 314 -20.48 4.82 18.92
N TYR A 315 -19.59 5.28 19.81
CA TYR A 315 -18.15 5.01 19.77
C TYR A 315 -17.86 3.49 19.96
N THR A 316 -18.15 2.71 18.92
CA THR A 316 -18.01 1.23 18.95
C THR A 316 -16.63 0.74 18.57
N GLY A 317 -15.63 1.64 18.48
CA GLY A 317 -14.20 1.32 18.50
C GLY A 317 -13.71 0.31 17.46
N GLY A 318 -13.85 0.56 16.15
CA GLY A 318 -13.24 -0.29 15.11
C GLY A 318 -12.45 0.51 14.10
N SER A 319 -11.32 -0.03 13.65
CA SER A 319 -10.44 0.58 12.64
C SER A 319 -11.09 0.73 11.25
N GLY A 320 -12.15 -0.02 10.96
CA GLY A 320 -12.67 -0.15 9.60
C GLY A 320 -11.72 -0.90 8.66
N LEU A 321 -10.68 -1.56 9.19
CA LEU A 321 -9.71 -2.35 8.41
C LEU A 321 -10.05 -3.85 8.41
N GLY A 322 -10.74 -4.37 9.42
CA GLY A 322 -10.94 -5.81 9.61
C GLY A 322 -11.59 -6.51 8.41
N LEU A 323 -12.69 -5.96 7.87
CA LEU A 323 -13.35 -6.53 6.69
C LEU A 323 -12.52 -6.36 5.41
N ALA A 324 -11.80 -5.25 5.26
CA ALA A 324 -10.86 -5.04 4.15
C ALA A 324 -9.69 -6.03 4.19
N ILE A 325 -9.16 -6.32 5.39
CA ILE A 325 -8.15 -7.37 5.61
C ILE A 325 -8.71 -8.74 5.24
N ALA A 326 -9.93 -9.05 5.72
CA ALA A 326 -10.60 -10.32 5.40
C ALA A 326 -10.76 -10.49 3.89
N LYS A 327 -11.24 -9.48 3.18
CA LYS A 327 -11.37 -9.47 1.71
C LYS A 327 -10.02 -9.70 1.04
N SER A 328 -8.97 -8.96 1.43
CA SER A 328 -7.63 -9.10 0.84
C SER A 328 -7.05 -10.51 1.04
N ILE A 329 -7.27 -11.12 2.21
CA ILE A 329 -6.82 -12.49 2.47
C ILE A 329 -7.58 -13.49 1.60
N ILE A 330 -8.90 -13.35 1.48
CA ILE A 330 -9.73 -14.24 0.66
C ILE A 330 -9.35 -14.11 -0.82
N ASP A 331 -9.10 -12.89 -1.32
CA ASP A 331 -8.63 -12.65 -2.69
C ASP A 331 -7.27 -13.33 -2.96
N LEU A 332 -6.34 -13.31 -1.98
CA LEU A 332 -5.06 -14.03 -2.08
C LEU A 332 -5.22 -15.56 -2.11
N HIS A 333 -6.34 -16.09 -1.59
CA HIS A 333 -6.71 -17.50 -1.67
C HIS A 333 -7.57 -17.84 -2.89
N GLU A 334 -7.67 -16.92 -3.86
CA GLU A 334 -8.51 -17.07 -5.07
C GLU A 334 -9.99 -17.33 -4.73
N GLY A 335 -10.43 -16.86 -3.56
CA GLY A 335 -11.79 -17.00 -3.07
C GLY A 335 -12.62 -15.75 -3.25
N GLU A 336 -13.88 -15.80 -2.82
CA GLU A 336 -14.82 -14.69 -2.82
C GLU A 336 -15.41 -14.46 -1.44
N ILE A 337 -15.72 -13.22 -1.09
CA ILE A 337 -16.46 -12.87 0.12
C ILE A 337 -17.58 -11.91 -0.23
N HIS A 338 -18.77 -12.21 0.27
CA HIS A 338 -19.98 -11.44 0.06
C HIS A 338 -20.67 -11.15 1.40
N VAL A 339 -21.56 -10.17 1.40
CA VAL A 339 -22.43 -9.88 2.54
C VAL A 339 -23.85 -9.68 2.06
N THR A 340 -24.80 -10.24 2.78
CA THR A 340 -26.22 -9.97 2.66
C THR A 340 -26.71 -9.50 4.02
N SER A 341 -27.53 -8.43 4.04
CA SER A 341 -28.04 -7.88 5.28
C SER A 341 -29.52 -7.52 5.11
N GLN A 342 -30.29 -8.03 6.03
CA GLN A 342 -31.72 -7.77 6.17
C GLN A 342 -32.00 -7.39 7.63
N PRO A 343 -33.14 -6.75 7.96
CA PRO A 343 -33.49 -6.50 9.33
C PRO A 343 -33.44 -7.78 10.15
N ARG A 344 -32.66 -7.74 11.23
CA ARG A 344 -32.39 -8.84 12.17
C ARG A 344 -31.49 -9.97 11.67
N GLU A 345 -30.90 -9.86 10.47
CA GLU A 345 -30.01 -10.90 9.96
C GLU A 345 -28.96 -10.30 9.03
N THR A 346 -27.69 -10.53 9.36
CA THR A 346 -26.56 -10.19 8.49
C THR A 346 -25.69 -11.43 8.32
N THR A 347 -25.51 -11.86 7.08
CA THR A 347 -24.74 -13.04 6.71
C THR A 347 -23.54 -12.65 5.86
N PHE A 348 -22.36 -13.02 6.32
CA PHE A 348 -21.13 -13.02 5.51
C PHE A 348 -20.93 -14.41 4.92
N THR A 349 -20.83 -14.48 3.58
CA THR A 349 -20.59 -15.71 2.83
C THR A 349 -19.17 -15.68 2.25
N ILE A 350 -18.36 -16.67 2.62
CA ILE A 350 -17.01 -16.86 2.10
C ILE A 350 -17.03 -18.09 1.21
N ILE A 351 -16.41 -17.99 0.04
CA ILE A 351 -16.30 -19.06 -0.95
C ILE A 351 -14.82 -19.30 -1.17
N LEU A 352 -14.35 -20.51 -0.89
CA LEU A 352 -12.96 -20.91 -1.08
C LEU A 352 -12.89 -22.10 -2.03
N PRO A 353 -11.94 -22.12 -3.00
CA PRO A 353 -11.78 -23.24 -3.91
C PRO A 353 -11.38 -24.52 -3.15
N LYS A 354 -11.99 -25.65 -3.51
CA LYS A 354 -11.60 -26.95 -2.97
C LYS A 354 -10.27 -27.41 -3.53
N VAL A 355 -9.56 -28.21 -2.74
CA VAL A 355 -8.39 -28.94 -3.25
C VAL A 355 -8.86 -29.90 -4.32
N SER A 356 -8.41 -29.67 -5.57
CA SER A 356 -8.70 -30.61 -6.66
C SER A 356 -8.06 -31.97 -6.37
N PRO A 357 -8.82 -33.09 -6.44
CA PRO A 357 -8.25 -34.43 -6.19
C PRO A 357 -7.07 -34.81 -7.09
N HIS A 358 -6.84 -34.05 -8.17
CA HIS A 358 -5.76 -34.31 -9.13
C HIS A 358 -4.40 -33.69 -8.78
N ALA A 359 -4.33 -32.77 -7.80
CA ALA A 359 -3.06 -32.12 -7.42
C ALA A 359 -2.18 -32.97 -6.47
N VAL A 360 -2.72 -34.04 -5.91
CA VAL A 360 -2.02 -34.89 -4.92
C VAL A 360 -0.98 -35.82 -5.55
N HIS A 361 -0.99 -36.05 -6.88
CA HIS A 361 -0.09 -37.02 -7.52
C HIS A 361 1.15 -36.41 -8.19
N GLU A 362 1.32 -35.08 -8.18
CA GLU A 362 2.45 -34.44 -8.90
C GLU A 362 3.58 -33.94 -8.00
N LYS A 363 3.45 -34.09 -6.67
CA LYS A 363 4.47 -33.67 -5.68
C LYS A 363 5.01 -34.82 -4.81
N ALA A 364 4.90 -36.08 -5.28
CA ALA A 364 5.51 -37.23 -4.61
C ALA A 364 6.79 -37.71 -5.32
#